data_f232ddd0a65bf1278f04c0ddfe456e4d
#
_entry.id   f232ddd0a65bf1278f04c0ddfe456e4d
#
_cell.length_a   1.000
_cell.length_b   1.000
_cell.length_c   1.000
_cell.angle_alpha   90.00
_cell.angle_beta   90.00
_cell.angle_gamma   90.00
#
_symmetry.space_group_name_H-M   'P 1'
#
loop_
_entity.id
_entity.type
_entity.pdbx_description
1 polymer ?
#
loop_
_entity_poly.entity_id
_entity_poly.type
_entity_poly.pdbx_seq_one_letter_code
_entity_poly.pdbx_strand_id
1 'polypeptide(L)'
;MPIWPTREKIQKHMPECFKQIYPGCRGIIDASEIKTEAPSSLVLNSELYSSYKSHTTYKGNIVISPSGEVIHVSGLFAGSISDKELVKRSGLLDLLEPGDQILADKGFTIQDLLTPIGCELAIPSFLSSKGQFSKKDLAKSKQIHNLRVHVEQAIRRVKEFQFLTKLVHFQWLEVSINCGQCHAS
;
A
#
# COMPACT_ATOMS: atom_id res chain seq x y z
N MET A 1 -15.92 -7.49 1.48
CA MET A 1 -16.52 -6.30 0.88
C MET A 1 -15.56 -5.14 1.12
N PRO A 2 -14.96 -4.50 0.13
CA PRO A 2 -14.07 -3.37 0.36
C PRO A 2 -14.89 -2.23 1.00
N ILE A 3 -14.42 -1.74 2.13
CA ILE A 3 -15.05 -0.61 2.82
C ILE A 3 -14.38 0.66 2.28
N TRP A 4 -14.57 0.95 0.98
CA TRP A 4 -14.04 2.18 0.40
C TRP A 4 -14.92 3.36 0.80
N PRO A 5 -14.45 4.25 1.68
CA PRO A 5 -15.27 5.36 2.18
C PRO A 5 -15.40 6.47 1.14
N THR A 6 -16.46 7.27 1.23
CA THR A 6 -16.61 8.47 0.40
C THR A 6 -15.57 9.53 0.75
N ARG A 7 -15.32 10.49 -0.17
CA ARG A 7 -14.41 11.61 0.08
C ARG A 7 -14.80 12.41 1.30
N GLU A 8 -16.10 12.71 1.46
CA GLU A 8 -16.61 13.46 2.59
C GLU A 8 -16.30 12.76 3.93
N LYS A 9 -16.44 11.43 3.96
CA LYS A 9 -16.11 10.65 5.16
C LYS A 9 -14.61 10.72 5.47
N ILE A 10 -13.75 10.59 4.46
CA ILE A 10 -12.29 10.75 4.64
C ILE A 10 -11.96 12.16 5.13
N GLN A 11 -12.50 13.20 4.47
CA GLN A 11 -12.25 14.60 4.82
C GLN A 11 -12.71 14.94 6.24
N LYS A 12 -13.85 14.41 6.67
CA LYS A 12 -14.39 14.63 8.01
C LYS A 12 -13.45 14.14 9.11
N HIS A 13 -12.78 13.00 8.90
CA HIS A 13 -11.91 12.37 9.89
C HIS A 13 -10.42 12.58 9.62
N MET A 14 -10.09 13.34 8.57
CA MET A 14 -8.72 13.62 8.19
C MET A 14 -8.02 14.50 9.24
N PRO A 15 -6.83 14.09 9.75
CA PRO A 15 -6.05 14.91 10.64
C PRO A 15 -5.65 16.24 10.00
N GLU A 16 -5.59 17.32 10.78
CA GLU A 16 -5.34 18.68 10.30
C GLU A 16 -3.99 18.79 9.54
N CYS A 17 -2.98 18.05 9.95
CA CYS A 17 -1.69 18.00 9.27
C CYS A 17 -1.78 17.47 7.83
N PHE A 18 -2.72 16.53 7.56
CA PHE A 18 -2.98 16.06 6.19
C PHE A 18 -3.75 17.09 5.37
N LYS A 19 -4.78 17.73 5.95
CA LYS A 19 -5.58 18.75 5.26
C LYS A 19 -4.73 19.89 4.73
N GLN A 20 -3.69 20.27 5.47
CA GLN A 20 -2.82 21.38 5.11
C GLN A 20 -1.79 21.03 4.03
N ILE A 21 -1.31 19.78 3.99
CA ILE A 21 -0.21 19.38 3.10
C ILE A 21 -0.71 18.50 1.95
N TYR A 22 -1.64 17.60 2.23
CA TYR A 22 -2.21 16.65 1.27
C TYR A 22 -3.74 16.64 1.33
N PRO A 23 -4.41 17.77 0.98
CA PRO A 23 -5.87 17.88 1.09
C PRO A 23 -6.64 16.88 0.22
N GLY A 24 -6.05 16.43 -0.88
CA GLY A 24 -6.61 15.39 -1.77
C GLY A 24 -6.30 13.96 -1.34
N CYS A 25 -5.65 13.76 -0.18
CA CYS A 25 -5.23 12.44 0.24
C CYS A 25 -6.43 11.52 0.45
N ARG A 26 -6.48 10.47 -0.36
CA ARG A 26 -7.49 9.41 -0.28
C ARG A 26 -7.04 8.29 0.63
N GLY A 27 -5.76 7.96 0.55
CA GLY A 27 -5.17 6.90 1.36
C GLY A 27 -3.65 6.82 1.23
N ILE A 28 -3.08 6.01 2.09
CA ILE A 28 -1.66 5.70 2.14
C ILE A 28 -1.53 4.22 1.78
N ILE A 29 -0.80 3.92 0.70
CA ILE A 29 -0.59 2.55 0.24
C ILE A 29 0.75 2.01 0.73
N ASP A 30 0.75 0.74 1.11
CA ASP A 30 1.96 -0.03 1.40
C ASP A 30 1.81 -1.46 0.86
N ALA A 31 2.91 -2.05 0.39
CA ALA A 31 2.97 -3.44 -0.01
C ALA A 31 3.51 -4.30 1.13
N SER A 32 2.86 -5.42 1.32
CA SER A 32 3.14 -6.33 2.41
C SER A 32 3.40 -7.72 1.92
N GLU A 33 4.42 -8.36 2.50
CA GLU A 33 4.79 -9.73 2.18
C GLU A 33 4.60 -10.65 3.38
N ILE A 34 3.91 -11.76 3.15
CA ILE A 34 3.68 -12.82 4.12
C ILE A 34 4.58 -13.99 3.77
N LYS A 35 5.45 -14.38 4.69
CA LYS A 35 6.34 -15.51 4.50
C LYS A 35 5.53 -16.81 4.43
N THR A 36 5.89 -17.69 3.49
CA THR A 36 5.33 -19.02 3.35
C THR A 36 6.44 -20.07 3.29
N GLU A 37 6.07 -21.33 3.46
CA GLU A 37 6.98 -22.45 3.23
C GLU A 37 7.31 -22.55 1.74
N ALA A 38 8.52 -23.02 1.44
CA ALA A 38 8.93 -23.24 0.07
C ALA A 38 8.16 -24.44 -0.51
N PRO A 39 7.44 -24.25 -1.62
CA PRO A 39 6.77 -25.36 -2.27
C PRO A 39 7.80 -26.34 -2.87
N SER A 40 7.43 -27.60 -2.96
CA SER A 40 8.27 -28.65 -3.56
C SER A 40 8.48 -28.47 -5.07
N SER A 41 7.57 -27.75 -5.74
CA SER A 41 7.72 -27.40 -7.16
C SER A 41 8.73 -26.27 -7.34
N LEU A 42 9.77 -26.50 -8.13
CA LEU A 42 10.80 -25.50 -8.45
C LEU A 42 10.22 -24.27 -9.17
N VAL A 43 9.20 -24.47 -10.02
CA VAL A 43 8.53 -23.39 -10.73
C VAL A 43 7.78 -22.50 -9.76
N LEU A 44 6.94 -23.07 -8.91
CA LEU A 44 6.20 -22.32 -7.88
C LEU A 44 7.15 -21.64 -6.88
N ASN A 45 8.23 -22.31 -6.50
CA ASN A 45 9.22 -21.70 -5.62
C ASN A 45 9.87 -20.48 -6.25
N SER A 46 10.19 -20.52 -7.53
CA SER A 46 10.73 -19.35 -8.27
C SER A 46 9.74 -18.20 -8.35
N GLU A 47 8.46 -18.48 -8.59
CA GLU A 47 7.41 -17.45 -8.64
C GLU A 47 7.15 -16.80 -7.29
N LEU A 48 7.15 -17.59 -6.21
CA LEU A 48 6.89 -17.10 -4.85
C LEU A 48 8.12 -16.46 -4.19
N TYR A 49 9.32 -16.64 -4.76
CA TYR A 49 10.55 -16.13 -4.16
C TYR A 49 10.67 -14.61 -4.29
N SER A 50 10.67 -13.93 -3.16
CA SER A 50 10.95 -12.50 -3.07
C SER A 50 12.45 -12.26 -2.91
N SER A 51 13.08 -11.66 -3.92
CA SER A 51 14.48 -11.27 -3.86
C SER A 51 14.74 -10.21 -2.77
N TYR A 52 13.75 -9.37 -2.47
CA TYR A 52 13.83 -8.34 -1.42
C TYR A 52 13.87 -8.95 -0.02
N LYS A 53 13.07 -10.00 0.23
CA LYS A 53 13.00 -10.68 1.53
C LYS A 53 13.90 -11.88 1.64
N SER A 54 14.49 -12.36 0.52
CA SER A 54 15.27 -13.60 0.44
C SER A 54 14.51 -14.84 0.94
N HIS A 55 13.20 -14.83 0.76
CA HIS A 55 12.30 -15.92 1.16
C HIS A 55 11.15 -16.07 0.18
N THR A 56 10.50 -17.24 0.23
CA THR A 56 9.24 -17.50 -0.43
C THR A 56 8.12 -16.75 0.30
N THR A 57 7.39 -15.90 -0.43
CA THR A 57 6.37 -15.01 0.14
C THR A 57 5.16 -14.92 -0.76
N TYR A 58 4.03 -14.55 -0.15
CA TYR A 58 2.90 -13.93 -0.84
C TYR A 58 2.91 -12.44 -0.57
N LYS A 59 2.53 -11.66 -1.57
CA LYS A 59 2.52 -10.19 -1.53
C LYS A 59 1.13 -9.65 -1.76
N GLY A 60 0.74 -8.66 -0.96
CA GLY A 60 -0.51 -7.92 -1.11
C GLY A 60 -0.31 -6.46 -0.82
N ASN A 61 -1.21 -5.59 -1.28
CA ASN A 61 -1.24 -4.19 -0.88
C ASN A 61 -2.36 -3.91 0.12
N ILE A 62 -2.11 -2.92 0.94
CA ILE A 62 -3.07 -2.40 1.91
C ILE A 62 -3.12 -0.89 1.75
N VAL A 63 -4.32 -0.33 1.78
CA VAL A 63 -4.51 1.12 1.80
C VAL A 63 -5.18 1.51 3.11
N ILE A 64 -4.59 2.50 3.76
CA ILE A 64 -5.11 3.09 4.99
C ILE A 64 -5.53 4.54 4.73
N SER A 65 -6.63 4.94 5.36
CA SER A 65 -7.05 6.33 5.36
C SER A 65 -6.05 7.22 6.12
N PRO A 66 -6.06 8.54 5.91
CA PRO A 66 -5.28 9.46 6.72
C PRO A 66 -5.57 9.41 8.23
N SER A 67 -6.76 8.93 8.63
CA SER A 67 -7.14 8.69 10.02
C SER A 67 -6.61 7.36 10.58
N GLY A 68 -6.02 6.50 9.75
CA GLY A 68 -5.42 5.22 10.15
C GLY A 68 -6.36 4.02 10.07
N GLU A 69 -7.50 4.14 9.41
CA GLU A 69 -8.42 3.01 9.15
C GLU A 69 -7.99 2.25 7.90
N VAL A 70 -8.03 0.92 7.92
CA VAL A 70 -7.83 0.10 6.72
C VAL A 70 -9.04 0.24 5.82
N ILE A 71 -8.85 0.76 4.61
CA ILE A 71 -9.92 1.03 3.64
C ILE A 71 -9.86 0.14 2.40
N HIS A 72 -8.72 -0.52 2.15
CA HIS A 72 -8.59 -1.50 1.08
C HIS A 72 -7.52 -2.53 1.43
N VAL A 73 -7.77 -3.78 1.05
CA VAL A 73 -6.82 -4.89 1.12
C VAL A 73 -6.95 -5.68 -0.18
N SER A 74 -5.85 -5.88 -0.87
CA SER A 74 -5.84 -6.71 -2.08
C SER A 74 -5.88 -8.21 -1.75
N GLY A 75 -6.16 -9.03 -2.77
CA GLY A 75 -5.79 -10.43 -2.73
C GLY A 75 -4.28 -10.63 -2.59
N LEU A 76 -3.88 -11.86 -2.31
CA LEU A 76 -2.48 -12.24 -2.23
C LEU A 76 -1.98 -12.73 -3.59
N PHE A 77 -0.81 -12.27 -3.98
CA PHE A 77 -0.12 -12.60 -5.21
C PHE A 77 1.25 -13.21 -4.92
N ALA A 78 1.89 -13.77 -5.93
CA ALA A 78 3.24 -14.33 -5.79
C ALA A 78 4.24 -13.24 -5.33
N GLY A 79 5.17 -13.60 -4.43
CA GLY A 79 6.11 -12.65 -3.82
C GLY A 79 7.04 -11.94 -4.81
N SER A 80 7.28 -12.55 -5.98
CA SER A 80 8.08 -11.95 -7.06
C SER A 80 7.36 -10.80 -7.81
N ILE A 81 6.04 -10.61 -7.60
CA ILE A 81 5.27 -9.58 -8.29
C ILE A 81 5.83 -8.18 -8.00
N SER A 82 5.94 -7.33 -9.01
CA SER A 82 6.29 -5.93 -8.80
C SER A 82 5.14 -5.15 -8.14
N ASP A 83 5.47 -4.08 -7.39
CA ASP A 83 4.44 -3.23 -6.76
C ASP A 83 3.48 -2.64 -7.78
N LYS A 84 3.98 -2.30 -8.96
CA LYS A 84 3.17 -1.77 -10.05
C LYS A 84 2.16 -2.80 -10.57
N GLU A 85 2.59 -4.03 -10.81
CA GLU A 85 1.71 -5.10 -11.27
C GLU A 85 0.73 -5.53 -10.18
N LEU A 86 1.17 -5.50 -8.92
CA LEU A 86 0.33 -5.74 -7.77
C LEU A 86 -0.82 -4.71 -7.71
N VAL A 87 -0.53 -3.41 -7.88
CA VAL A 87 -1.55 -2.37 -7.88
C VAL A 87 -2.54 -2.53 -9.04
N LYS A 88 -2.07 -2.89 -10.24
CA LYS A 88 -2.95 -3.18 -11.38
C LYS A 88 -3.97 -4.27 -11.09
N ARG A 89 -3.55 -5.35 -10.41
CA ARG A 89 -4.38 -6.52 -10.13
C ARG A 89 -5.19 -6.41 -8.83
N SER A 90 -4.91 -5.41 -8.01
CA SER A 90 -5.51 -5.27 -6.68
C SER A 90 -6.96 -4.80 -6.67
N GLY A 91 -7.47 -4.29 -7.80
CA GLY A 91 -8.76 -3.62 -7.88
C GLY A 91 -8.77 -2.21 -7.26
N LEU A 92 -7.62 -1.69 -6.82
CA LEU A 92 -7.53 -0.35 -6.22
C LEU A 92 -7.85 0.75 -7.23
N LEU A 93 -7.37 0.60 -8.48
CA LEU A 93 -7.55 1.63 -9.52
C LEU A 93 -9.03 1.88 -9.85
N ASP A 94 -9.89 0.85 -9.72
CA ASP A 94 -11.33 0.95 -9.96
C ASP A 94 -12.08 1.70 -8.85
N LEU A 95 -11.45 1.87 -7.69
CA LEU A 95 -12.02 2.56 -6.54
C LEU A 95 -11.63 4.05 -6.47
N LEU A 96 -10.60 4.44 -7.23
CA LEU A 96 -10.09 5.80 -7.25
C LEU A 96 -10.91 6.69 -8.18
N GLU A 97 -11.06 7.94 -7.79
CA GLU A 97 -11.78 8.96 -8.54
C GLU A 97 -10.83 10.10 -8.96
N PRO A 98 -11.07 10.75 -10.12
CA PRO A 98 -10.24 11.88 -10.56
C PRO A 98 -10.07 12.93 -9.44
N GLY A 99 -8.83 13.37 -9.22
CA GLY A 99 -8.47 14.28 -8.13
C GLY A 99 -8.11 13.60 -6.80
N ASP A 100 -8.20 12.27 -6.71
CA ASP A 100 -7.68 11.54 -5.55
C ASP A 100 -6.15 11.55 -5.55
N GLN A 101 -5.58 11.65 -4.35
CA GLN A 101 -4.15 11.59 -4.12
C GLN A 101 -3.81 10.39 -3.24
N ILE A 102 -2.92 9.54 -3.71
CA ILE A 102 -2.42 8.38 -2.96
C ILE A 102 -1.02 8.69 -2.46
N LEU A 103 -0.80 8.50 -1.17
CA LEU A 103 0.53 8.58 -0.58
C LEU A 103 1.19 7.21 -0.59
N ALA A 104 2.47 7.15 -0.93
CA ALA A 104 3.26 5.93 -0.91
C ALA A 104 4.71 6.21 -0.50
N ASP A 105 5.45 5.15 -0.16
CA ASP A 105 6.88 5.24 0.03
C ASP A 105 7.62 5.43 -1.31
N LYS A 106 8.87 5.91 -1.26
CA LYS A 106 9.72 6.23 -2.42
C LYS A 106 9.88 5.09 -3.42
N GLY A 107 9.77 3.84 -2.96
CA GLY A 107 9.85 2.65 -3.81
C GLY A 107 8.65 2.43 -4.74
N PHE A 108 7.52 3.06 -4.47
CA PHE A 108 6.30 2.91 -5.27
C PHE A 108 6.35 3.77 -6.54
N THR A 109 6.56 3.15 -7.68
CA THR A 109 6.60 3.82 -9.01
C THR A 109 5.31 3.55 -9.79
N ILE A 110 4.17 4.06 -9.30
CA ILE A 110 2.84 3.82 -9.88
C ILE A 110 2.18 5.08 -10.47
N GLN A 111 2.91 6.20 -10.59
CA GLN A 111 2.36 7.45 -11.12
C GLN A 111 1.75 7.29 -12.53
N ASP A 112 2.36 6.48 -13.37
CA ASP A 112 1.88 6.19 -14.71
C ASP A 112 0.56 5.39 -14.75
N LEU A 113 0.20 4.70 -13.67
CA LEU A 113 -1.11 4.05 -13.52
C LEU A 113 -2.17 5.04 -13.02
N LEU A 114 -1.77 6.03 -12.23
CA LEU A 114 -2.68 7.00 -11.63
C LEU A 114 -3.01 8.16 -12.57
N THR A 115 -2.04 8.59 -13.38
CA THR A 115 -2.21 9.71 -14.31
C THR A 115 -3.39 9.54 -15.28
N PRO A 116 -3.62 8.37 -15.92
CA PRO A 116 -4.73 8.18 -16.85
C PRO A 116 -6.12 8.30 -16.21
N ILE A 117 -6.22 8.02 -14.92
CA ILE A 117 -7.48 8.13 -14.15
C ILE A 117 -7.61 9.46 -13.41
N GLY A 118 -6.71 10.42 -13.70
CA GLY A 118 -6.75 11.74 -13.10
C GLY A 118 -6.35 11.78 -11.62
N CYS A 119 -5.60 10.79 -11.15
CA CYS A 119 -5.12 10.69 -9.77
C CYS A 119 -3.62 11.00 -9.67
N GLU A 120 -3.17 11.33 -8.48
CA GLU A 120 -1.79 11.73 -8.20
C GLU A 120 -1.13 10.81 -7.16
N LEU A 121 0.15 10.48 -7.41
CA LEU A 121 1.02 9.85 -6.42
C LEU A 121 1.77 10.92 -5.64
N ALA A 122 1.59 10.97 -4.34
CA ALA A 122 2.39 11.79 -3.45
C ALA A 122 3.43 10.94 -2.71
N ILE A 123 4.69 11.26 -2.88
CA ILE A 123 5.78 10.65 -2.13
C ILE A 123 6.28 11.70 -1.14
N PRO A 124 5.96 11.57 0.15
CA PRO A 124 6.38 12.53 1.14
C PRO A 124 7.91 12.63 1.20
N SER A 125 8.46 13.83 1.00
CA SER A 125 9.91 14.07 0.95
C SER A 125 10.64 13.64 2.24
N PHE A 126 9.95 13.61 3.37
CA PHE A 126 10.51 13.16 4.64
C PHE A 126 10.68 11.63 4.73
N LEU A 127 10.00 10.85 3.88
CA LEU A 127 10.25 9.40 3.74
C LEU A 127 11.48 9.12 2.89
N SER A 128 11.95 10.13 2.12
CA SER A 128 13.03 9.95 1.15
C SER A 128 14.40 10.46 1.60
N SER A 129 14.51 11.24 2.68
CA SER A 129 15.80 11.81 3.08
C SER A 129 15.98 11.98 4.59
N LYS A 130 17.17 11.57 5.07
CA LYS A 130 17.76 12.05 6.32
C LYS A 130 18.26 13.51 6.13
N GLY A 131 17.43 14.39 5.53
CA GLY A 131 17.81 15.75 5.19
C GLY A 131 17.75 16.69 6.40
N GLN A 132 18.82 17.45 6.62
CA GLN A 132 18.88 18.53 7.58
C GLN A 132 17.94 19.65 7.12
N PHE A 133 16.96 20.02 7.95
CA PHE A 133 16.06 21.13 7.71
C PHE A 133 16.73 22.47 8.01
N SER A 134 16.50 23.46 7.15
CA SER A 134 16.95 24.83 7.36
C SER A 134 16.18 25.50 8.53
N LYS A 135 16.88 26.35 9.31
CA LYS A 135 16.34 27.04 10.50
C LYS A 135 15.16 28.02 10.25
N LYS A 136 14.79 28.27 8.98
CA LYS A 136 13.71 29.21 8.62
C LYS A 136 12.29 28.62 8.62
N ASP A 137 12.15 27.29 8.80
CA ASP A 137 10.87 26.61 8.64
C ASP A 137 10.36 25.92 9.92
N LEU A 138 10.60 26.49 11.09
CA LEU A 138 10.23 25.85 12.37
C LEU A 138 8.72 25.52 12.49
N ALA A 139 7.82 26.35 11.96
CA ALA A 139 6.38 26.08 11.99
C ALA A 139 6.00 24.97 10.99
N LYS A 140 6.53 25.04 9.76
CA LYS A 140 6.38 23.99 8.75
C LYS A 140 7.05 22.69 9.18
N SER A 141 8.21 22.78 9.86
CA SER A 141 8.91 21.63 10.42
C SER A 141 8.06 20.84 11.42
N LYS A 142 7.30 21.53 12.28
CA LYS A 142 6.40 20.89 13.25
C LYS A 142 5.24 20.16 12.56
N GLN A 143 4.65 20.77 11.52
CA GLN A 143 3.57 20.16 10.75
C GLN A 143 4.06 18.93 9.97
N ILE A 144 5.21 19.04 9.32
CA ILE A 144 5.87 17.93 8.61
C ILE A 144 6.24 16.80 9.60
N HIS A 145 6.73 17.14 10.79
CA HIS A 145 7.04 16.18 11.82
C HIS A 145 5.78 15.42 12.28
N ASN A 146 4.69 16.12 12.56
CA ASN A 146 3.43 15.50 12.95
C ASN A 146 2.89 14.58 11.83
N LEU A 147 2.93 15.04 10.57
CA LEU A 147 2.52 14.24 9.42
C LEU A 147 3.37 12.96 9.30
N ARG A 148 4.70 13.08 9.46
CA ARG A 148 5.60 11.94 9.46
C ARG A 148 5.22 10.90 10.52
N VAL A 149 4.99 11.35 11.75
CA VAL A 149 4.58 10.46 12.86
C VAL A 149 3.28 9.73 12.51
N HIS A 150 2.28 10.44 11.96
CA HIS A 150 1.02 9.83 11.57
C HIS A 150 1.18 8.80 10.44
N VAL A 151 1.95 9.11 9.41
CA VAL A 151 2.21 8.19 8.29
C VAL A 151 2.98 6.96 8.77
N GLU A 152 4.03 7.15 9.58
CA GLU A 152 4.80 6.04 10.15
C GLU A 152 3.94 5.14 11.06
N GLN A 153 3.08 5.74 11.89
CA GLN A 153 2.13 4.99 12.73
C GLN A 153 1.12 4.20 11.90
N ALA A 154 0.62 4.82 10.82
CA ALA A 154 -0.32 4.16 9.92
C ALA A 154 0.35 2.96 9.22
N ILE A 155 1.53 3.13 8.64
CA ILE A 155 2.31 2.05 8.02
C ILE A 155 2.67 0.96 9.06
N ARG A 156 3.02 1.34 10.28
CA ARG A 156 3.29 0.39 11.36
C ARG A 156 2.07 -0.45 11.71
N ARG A 157 0.88 0.15 11.84
CA ARG A 157 -0.37 -0.59 12.08
C ARG A 157 -0.65 -1.63 10.99
N VAL A 158 -0.39 -1.28 9.73
CA VAL A 158 -0.49 -2.24 8.62
C VAL A 158 0.45 -3.41 8.84
N LYS A 159 1.70 -3.14 9.22
CA LYS A 159 2.71 -4.18 9.47
C LYS A 159 2.38 -5.04 10.69
N GLU A 160 1.76 -4.47 11.71
CA GLU A 160 1.25 -5.21 12.88
C GLU A 160 0.07 -6.12 12.50
N PHE A 161 -0.81 -5.69 11.60
CA PHE A 161 -1.90 -6.52 11.07
C PHE A 161 -1.37 -7.75 10.31
N GLN A 162 -0.18 -7.67 9.71
CA GLN A 162 0.49 -8.82 9.09
C GLN A 162 0.91 -9.89 10.11
N PHE A 163 1.15 -9.52 11.35
CA PHE A 163 1.45 -10.49 12.41
C PHE A 163 0.26 -11.41 12.69
N LEU A 164 -0.96 -10.92 12.54
CA LEU A 164 -2.19 -11.72 12.65
C LEU A 164 -2.35 -12.68 11.47
N THR A 165 -1.88 -12.33 10.27
CA THR A 165 -1.91 -13.22 9.10
C THR A 165 -0.90 -14.37 9.21
N LYS A 166 0.13 -14.27 10.05
CA LYS A 166 1.01 -15.40 10.38
C LYS A 166 0.27 -16.51 11.17
N LEU A 167 -0.87 -16.20 11.76
CA LEU A 167 -1.71 -17.13 12.53
C LEU A 167 -2.84 -17.76 11.69
N VAL A 168 -3.10 -17.26 10.50
CA VAL A 168 -4.08 -17.86 9.58
C VAL A 168 -3.41 -19.01 8.83
N HIS A 169 -3.43 -20.15 9.47
CA HIS A 169 -3.00 -21.44 8.94
C HIS A 169 -3.71 -21.76 7.62
N PHE A 170 -2.94 -22.09 6.62
CA PHE A 170 -3.09 -22.88 5.38
C PHE A 170 -4.48 -23.24 4.80
N GLN A 171 -5.60 -23.10 5.48
CA GLN A 171 -6.91 -23.56 4.99
C GLN A 171 -7.62 -22.69 3.98
N TRP A 172 -7.15 -21.45 3.75
CA TRP A 172 -7.80 -20.49 2.81
C TRP A 172 -7.03 -20.24 1.53
N LEU A 173 -5.85 -20.86 1.35
CA LEU A 173 -4.94 -20.62 0.22
C LEU A 173 -5.27 -21.41 -1.04
N GLU A 174 -6.10 -22.46 -0.96
CA GLU A 174 -6.48 -23.25 -2.14
C GLU A 174 -7.48 -22.57 -3.08
N VAL A 175 -8.14 -21.49 -2.66
CA VAL A 175 -9.25 -20.89 -3.42
C VAL A 175 -8.78 -19.86 -4.47
N SER A 176 -7.57 -19.31 -4.38
CA SER A 176 -7.12 -18.22 -5.26
C SER A 176 -6.10 -18.61 -6.34
N ILE A 177 -5.61 -19.85 -6.35
CA ILE A 177 -4.62 -20.32 -7.36
C ILE A 177 -5.30 -20.68 -8.69
N ASN A 178 -6.61 -20.82 -8.72
CA ASN A 178 -7.35 -21.35 -9.89
C ASN A 178 -7.86 -20.31 -10.90
N CYS A 179 -7.42 -19.06 -10.86
CA CYS A 179 -7.91 -18.04 -11.79
C CYS A 179 -6.84 -17.46 -12.73
N GLY A 180 -5.81 -18.25 -13.06
CA GLY A 180 -4.73 -17.86 -13.98
C GLY A 180 -4.64 -18.64 -15.29
N GLN A 181 -5.50 -19.65 -15.51
CA GLN A 181 -5.50 -20.45 -16.73
C GLN A 181 -6.91 -20.63 -17.29
N CYS A 182 -7.47 -19.61 -17.92
CA CYS A 182 -8.50 -19.76 -18.94
C CYS A 182 -8.54 -18.44 -19.71
N HIS A 183 -7.83 -18.39 -20.85
CA HIS A 183 -8.22 -17.84 -22.12
C HIS A 183 -7.00 -17.79 -23.04
N ALA A 184 -6.72 -18.95 -23.62
CA ALA A 184 -6.08 -19.05 -24.93
C ALA A 184 -6.88 -20.13 -25.70
N SER A 185 -7.84 -19.66 -26.47
CA SER A 185 -8.38 -20.35 -27.64
C SER A 185 -8.94 -19.31 -28.58
#